data_8ad147fa93d3d7ab15e1f52758cf7ec1
#
_entry.id   8ad147fa93d3d7ab15e1f52758cf7ec1
#
_cell.length_a   1.000
_cell.length_b   1.000
_cell.length_c   1.000
_cell.angle_alpha   90.00
_cell.angle_beta   90.00
_cell.angle_gamma   90.00
#
_symmetry.space_group_name_H-M   'P 1'
#
loop_
_entity.id
_entity.type
_entity.pdbx_description
1 polymer ?
#
loop_
_entity_poly.entity_id
_entity_poly.type
_entity_poly.pdbx_seq_one_letter_code
_entity_poly.pdbx_strand_id
1 'polypeptide(L)'
;MDSIKAVRYTPDRKHEWDEFVGKSRNGTFLLLRDYMDYHQDRFSDCSWMVYSGGKLRALLPANIDQAGVLHSHQGLTYGGWITPVGHMDGAEMLRIFETSLEIWRSHGINELDYKAIPYIYHRRPASEDEYALFRLGARLSGCGLSTAVDLRSGVDFNQMQRRHLRKNLTLPITIREEFDLRPFMELLTSCLRERHGVTPVHSYDELQMLHDRFPSNIRVFVLNLAGEKDPQAGVCVYDTGIVAHSQYIATSARARELNLLSSLFRHLIKDVFADRRYFDFGISTENNGMYLNDGLLRQKASYGGSGVTYDRYSLKF
;
A
#
# COMPACT_ATOMS: atom_id res chain seq x y z
N MET A 1 0.30 16.20 -33.33
CA MET A 1 0.28 15.58 -32.01
C MET A 1 0.42 16.70 -30.99
N ASP A 2 -0.41 16.73 -29.97
CA ASP A 2 -0.32 17.75 -28.92
C ASP A 2 1.02 17.66 -28.20
N SER A 3 1.61 18.83 -27.89
CA SER A 3 2.87 18.86 -27.15
C SER A 3 2.67 18.37 -25.71
N ILE A 4 3.53 17.46 -25.26
CA ILE A 4 3.57 17.01 -23.87
C ILE A 4 4.43 17.98 -23.08
N LYS A 5 3.98 18.35 -21.89
CA LYS A 5 4.69 19.22 -20.95
C LYS A 5 4.67 18.61 -19.56
N ALA A 6 5.83 18.32 -18.99
CA ALA A 6 5.96 17.95 -17.60
C ALA A 6 6.36 19.16 -16.76
N VAL A 7 5.71 19.35 -15.62
CA VAL A 7 5.98 20.42 -14.66
C VAL A 7 6.08 19.87 -13.25
N ARG A 8 6.88 20.50 -12.42
CA ARG A 8 6.93 20.18 -10.99
C ARG A 8 5.59 20.50 -10.33
N TYR A 9 5.17 19.62 -9.42
CA TYR A 9 4.07 19.94 -8.53
C TYR A 9 4.43 21.13 -7.62
N THR A 10 3.43 21.97 -7.36
CA THR A 10 3.49 23.07 -6.41
C THR A 10 2.22 23.08 -5.56
N PRO A 11 2.25 23.55 -4.29
CA PRO A 11 1.12 23.45 -3.36
C PRO A 11 -0.19 24.10 -3.84
N ASP A 12 -0.11 25.12 -4.69
CA ASP A 12 -1.27 25.77 -5.32
C ASP A 12 -2.05 24.84 -6.25
N ARG A 13 -1.43 23.73 -6.70
CA ARG A 13 -2.04 22.70 -7.56
C ARG A 13 -2.59 21.50 -6.79
N LYS A 14 -2.65 21.57 -5.46
CA LYS A 14 -3.15 20.49 -4.62
C LYS A 14 -4.55 19.99 -5.03
N HIS A 15 -5.47 20.91 -5.29
CA HIS A 15 -6.83 20.56 -5.68
C HIS A 15 -6.86 19.80 -7.01
N GLU A 16 -6.11 20.26 -8.02
CA GLU A 16 -6.00 19.59 -9.33
C GLU A 16 -5.40 18.18 -9.19
N TRP A 17 -4.35 18.04 -8.35
CA TRP A 17 -3.72 16.75 -8.03
C TRP A 17 -4.72 15.79 -7.40
N ASP A 18 -5.36 16.19 -6.30
CA ASP A 18 -6.25 15.32 -5.53
C ASP A 18 -7.50 14.92 -6.33
N GLU A 19 -8.05 15.86 -7.12
CA GLU A 19 -9.16 15.57 -8.04
C GLU A 19 -8.77 14.53 -9.11
N PHE A 20 -7.57 14.66 -9.68
CA PHE A 20 -7.07 13.70 -10.67
C PHE A 20 -6.87 12.31 -10.04
N VAL A 21 -6.23 12.22 -8.87
CA VAL A 21 -6.06 10.96 -8.12
C VAL A 21 -7.41 10.30 -7.88
N GLY A 22 -8.40 11.05 -7.38
CA GLY A 22 -9.74 10.53 -7.10
C GLY A 22 -10.45 9.94 -8.31
N LYS A 23 -10.23 10.52 -9.50
CA LYS A 23 -10.84 10.12 -10.78
C LYS A 23 -9.95 9.19 -11.62
N SER A 24 -8.75 8.84 -11.15
CA SER A 24 -7.81 8.03 -11.90
C SER A 24 -8.17 6.54 -11.90
N ARG A 25 -7.55 5.76 -12.80
CA ARG A 25 -7.77 4.31 -12.86
C ARG A 25 -6.92 3.50 -11.86
N ASN A 26 -5.87 4.09 -11.32
CA ASN A 26 -4.91 3.43 -10.41
C ASN A 26 -4.52 4.25 -9.19
N GLY A 27 -5.12 5.41 -8.96
CA GLY A 27 -4.89 6.21 -7.76
C GLY A 27 -5.62 5.66 -6.54
N THR A 28 -4.96 5.78 -5.38
CA THR A 28 -5.49 5.43 -4.07
C THR A 28 -5.34 6.62 -3.11
N PHE A 29 -5.94 6.55 -1.92
CA PHE A 29 -5.84 7.63 -0.93
C PHE A 29 -4.39 7.90 -0.47
N LEU A 30 -3.48 6.90 -0.55
CA LEU A 30 -2.06 7.05 -0.28
C LEU A 30 -1.36 8.08 -1.17
N LEU A 31 -1.96 8.38 -2.34
CA LEU A 31 -1.43 9.27 -3.36
C LEU A 31 -2.08 10.67 -3.34
N LEU A 32 -3.00 10.91 -2.40
CA LEU A 32 -3.53 12.24 -2.11
C LEU A 32 -2.51 13.07 -1.35
N ARG A 33 -2.49 14.38 -1.59
CA ARG A 33 -1.50 15.27 -0.98
C ARG A 33 -1.60 15.29 0.55
N ASP A 34 -2.81 15.24 1.11
CA ASP A 34 -2.99 15.19 2.57
C ASP A 34 -2.39 13.94 3.23
N TYR A 35 -2.25 12.83 2.46
CA TYR A 35 -1.53 11.66 2.92
C TYR A 35 -0.02 11.80 2.65
N MET A 36 0.39 12.24 1.45
CA MET A 36 1.80 12.31 1.07
C MET A 36 2.56 13.35 1.88
N ASP A 37 1.95 14.52 2.11
CA ASP A 37 2.62 15.67 2.73
C ASP A 37 2.87 15.52 4.23
N TYR A 38 2.33 14.46 4.91
CA TYR A 38 2.60 14.28 6.33
C TYR A 38 4.07 13.93 6.64
N HIS A 39 4.82 13.43 5.67
CA HIS A 39 6.25 13.15 5.81
C HIS A 39 7.17 14.07 4.99
N GLN A 40 6.70 15.27 4.67
CA GLN A 40 7.50 16.25 3.93
C GLN A 40 8.81 16.65 4.63
N ASP A 41 8.88 16.47 5.94
CA ASP A 41 10.08 16.64 6.76
C ASP A 41 11.16 15.59 6.51
N ARG A 42 10.76 14.40 6.05
CA ARG A 42 11.64 13.25 5.78
C ARG A 42 11.99 13.09 4.30
N PHE A 43 11.12 13.53 3.41
CA PHE A 43 11.28 13.33 1.96
C PHE A 43 11.06 14.65 1.21
N SER A 44 12.12 15.11 0.51
CA SER A 44 12.04 16.30 -0.34
C SER A 44 11.15 16.03 -1.54
N ASP A 45 9.95 16.61 -1.56
CA ASP A 45 8.99 16.42 -2.67
C ASP A 45 9.62 16.79 -4.01
N CYS A 46 9.48 15.91 -4.97
CA CYS A 46 9.89 16.07 -6.36
C CYS A 46 8.82 15.52 -7.31
N SER A 47 7.54 15.68 -6.94
CA SER A 47 6.41 15.16 -7.72
C SER A 47 6.22 15.93 -9.04
N TRP A 48 5.66 15.25 -10.03
CA TRP A 48 5.51 15.76 -11.39
C TRP A 48 4.07 15.63 -11.90
N MET A 49 3.66 16.61 -12.69
CA MET A 49 2.36 16.68 -13.36
C MET A 49 2.61 16.79 -14.87
N VAL A 50 1.96 15.93 -15.66
CA VAL A 50 2.16 15.88 -17.11
C VAL A 50 0.88 16.27 -17.84
N TYR A 51 1.00 17.24 -18.72
CA TYR A 51 -0.09 17.78 -19.54
C TYR A 51 0.11 17.46 -21.01
N SER A 52 -0.99 17.23 -21.74
CA SER A 52 -1.03 17.13 -23.20
C SER A 52 -2.26 17.90 -23.70
N GLY A 53 -2.07 18.81 -24.65
CA GLY A 53 -3.14 19.68 -25.14
C GLY A 53 -3.84 20.50 -24.04
N GLY A 54 -3.10 20.89 -23.01
CA GLY A 54 -3.61 21.65 -21.84
C GLY A 54 -4.40 20.81 -20.82
N LYS A 55 -4.53 19.49 -21.04
CA LYS A 55 -5.21 18.58 -20.09
C LYS A 55 -4.19 17.79 -19.28
N LEU A 56 -4.44 17.63 -17.98
CA LEU A 56 -3.64 16.78 -17.10
C LEU A 56 -3.81 15.32 -17.53
N ARG A 57 -2.68 14.63 -17.78
CA ARG A 57 -2.66 13.27 -18.33
C ARG A 57 -2.01 12.26 -17.38
N ALA A 58 -1.03 12.69 -16.59
CA ALA A 58 -0.39 11.81 -15.63
C ALA A 58 0.16 12.59 -14.44
N LEU A 59 0.24 11.92 -13.29
CA LEU A 59 0.92 12.39 -12.10
C LEU A 59 1.97 11.38 -11.68
N LEU A 60 3.14 11.86 -11.25
CA LEU A 60 4.16 11.03 -10.61
C LEU A 60 4.39 11.54 -9.19
N PRO A 61 3.89 10.85 -8.16
CA PRO A 61 4.29 11.10 -6.79
C PRO A 61 5.77 10.77 -6.66
N ALA A 62 6.59 11.71 -6.26
CA ALA A 62 8.03 11.48 -6.20
C ALA A 62 8.72 12.33 -5.13
N ASN A 63 9.85 11.82 -4.66
CA ASN A 63 10.83 12.57 -3.89
C ASN A 63 12.22 12.36 -4.49
N ILE A 64 13.13 13.29 -4.19
CA ILE A 64 14.54 13.18 -4.57
C ILE A 64 15.38 12.96 -3.32
N ASP A 65 16.37 12.08 -3.40
CA ASP A 65 17.32 11.86 -2.32
C ASP A 65 18.59 12.70 -2.47
N GLN A 66 19.50 12.60 -1.49
CA GLN A 66 20.76 13.34 -1.48
C GLN A 66 21.73 12.92 -2.59
N ALA A 67 21.56 11.73 -3.16
CA ALA A 67 22.34 11.24 -4.29
C ALA A 67 21.79 11.70 -5.65
N GLY A 68 20.66 12.43 -5.67
CA GLY A 68 20.03 12.91 -6.89
C GLY A 68 19.19 11.84 -7.60
N VAL A 69 18.85 10.74 -6.91
CA VAL A 69 17.93 9.71 -7.45
C VAL A 69 16.48 10.16 -7.25
N LEU A 70 15.71 10.12 -8.32
CA LEU A 70 14.27 10.35 -8.27
C LEU A 70 13.57 9.05 -7.88
N HIS A 71 12.90 9.05 -6.74
CA HIS A 71 12.11 7.91 -6.27
C HIS A 71 10.63 8.16 -6.52
N SER A 72 9.89 7.16 -6.99
CA SER A 72 8.44 7.23 -7.03
C SER A 72 7.85 7.07 -5.63
N HIS A 73 8.27 7.93 -4.76
CA HIS A 73 8.02 8.19 -3.34
C HIS A 73 8.48 7.10 -2.36
N GLN A 74 9.64 7.32 -1.71
CA GLN A 74 10.25 6.38 -0.75
C GLN A 74 9.34 6.09 0.46
N GLY A 75 8.59 7.07 0.93
CA GLY A 75 7.70 6.95 2.10
C GLY A 75 6.38 6.22 1.84
N LEU A 76 6.09 5.80 0.60
CA LEU A 76 4.85 5.10 0.24
C LEU A 76 5.09 3.62 -0.03
N THR A 77 4.05 2.81 0.15
CA THR A 77 4.08 1.37 -0.16
C THR A 77 4.34 1.13 -1.64
N TYR A 78 3.73 1.95 -2.50
CA TYR A 78 3.88 1.99 -3.95
C TYR A 78 3.73 3.43 -4.44
N GLY A 79 4.16 3.69 -5.66
CA GLY A 79 4.06 4.99 -6.32
C GLY A 79 3.77 4.79 -7.80
N GLY A 80 4.59 5.39 -8.67
CA GLY A 80 4.46 5.25 -10.12
C GLY A 80 3.46 6.21 -10.75
N TRP A 81 3.32 6.13 -12.07
CA TRP A 81 2.44 7.02 -12.81
C TRP A 81 0.97 6.78 -12.49
N ILE A 82 0.30 7.81 -12.02
CA ILE A 82 -1.16 7.83 -11.87
C ILE A 82 -1.74 8.31 -13.19
N THR A 83 -2.70 7.55 -13.74
CA THR A 83 -3.21 7.76 -15.09
C THR A 83 -4.73 7.90 -15.12
N PRO A 84 -5.31 8.62 -16.11
CA PRO A 84 -6.73 8.94 -16.13
C PRO A 84 -7.58 7.70 -16.37
N VAL A 85 -8.85 7.73 -15.94
CA VAL A 85 -9.85 6.70 -16.27
C VAL A 85 -10.13 6.63 -17.78
N GLY A 86 -9.99 7.76 -18.49
CA GLY A 86 -10.16 7.83 -19.94
C GLY A 86 -9.05 7.12 -20.70
N HIS A 87 -8.98 7.41 -22.00
CA HIS A 87 -7.97 6.80 -22.87
C HIS A 87 -6.55 7.19 -22.45
N MET A 88 -5.72 6.18 -22.32
CA MET A 88 -4.27 6.23 -22.15
C MET A 88 -3.73 4.95 -22.78
N ASP A 89 -2.85 5.07 -23.74
CA ASP A 89 -2.22 3.92 -24.39
C ASP A 89 -0.70 3.88 -24.15
N GLY A 90 -0.09 2.77 -24.53
CA GLY A 90 1.36 2.59 -24.35
C GLY A 90 2.21 3.58 -25.16
N ALA A 91 1.72 4.10 -26.28
CA ALA A 91 2.44 5.10 -27.06
C ALA A 91 2.42 6.47 -26.36
N GLU A 92 1.30 6.84 -25.76
CA GLU A 92 1.20 8.07 -24.96
C GLU A 92 2.09 7.95 -23.71
N MET A 93 2.08 6.82 -23.01
CA MET A 93 2.92 6.58 -21.84
C MET A 93 4.41 6.63 -22.16
N LEU A 94 4.84 6.06 -23.30
CA LEU A 94 6.22 6.18 -23.77
C LEU A 94 6.62 7.64 -23.97
N ARG A 95 5.80 8.45 -24.64
CA ARG A 95 6.08 9.88 -24.82
C ARG A 95 6.11 10.66 -23.49
N ILE A 96 5.25 10.28 -22.53
CA ILE A 96 5.28 10.86 -21.16
C ILE A 96 6.63 10.59 -20.50
N PHE A 97 7.12 9.35 -20.56
CA PHE A 97 8.43 9.00 -20.01
C PHE A 97 9.55 9.73 -20.75
N GLU A 98 9.59 9.68 -22.09
CA GLU A 98 10.65 10.31 -22.90
C GLU A 98 10.76 11.79 -22.60
N THR A 99 9.62 12.51 -22.62
CA THR A 99 9.59 13.94 -22.28
C THR A 99 10.03 14.19 -20.83
N SER A 100 9.57 13.36 -19.90
CA SER A 100 9.95 13.51 -18.49
C SER A 100 11.43 13.26 -18.26
N LEU A 101 12.01 12.24 -18.89
CA LEU A 101 13.43 11.93 -18.81
C LEU A 101 14.31 13.09 -19.34
N GLU A 102 13.94 13.73 -20.45
CA GLU A 102 14.64 14.90 -20.98
C GLU A 102 14.62 16.06 -19.98
N ILE A 103 13.45 16.34 -19.38
CA ILE A 103 13.31 17.39 -18.39
C ILE A 103 14.10 17.05 -17.12
N TRP A 104 14.03 15.83 -16.64
CA TRP A 104 14.76 15.39 -15.44
C TRP A 104 16.27 15.51 -15.62
N ARG A 105 16.81 15.10 -16.78
CA ARG A 105 18.23 15.33 -17.12
C ARG A 105 18.62 16.80 -17.05
N SER A 106 17.77 17.70 -17.55
CA SER A 106 18.04 19.14 -17.50
C SER A 106 18.08 19.70 -16.06
N HIS A 107 17.48 18.97 -15.10
CA HIS A 107 17.53 19.27 -13.66
C HIS A 107 18.61 18.47 -12.90
N GLY A 108 19.49 17.75 -13.61
CA GLY A 108 20.57 16.97 -13.02
C GLY A 108 20.13 15.61 -12.43
N ILE A 109 18.91 15.19 -12.71
CA ILE A 109 18.41 13.86 -12.32
C ILE A 109 18.76 12.88 -13.45
N ASN A 110 19.38 11.75 -13.11
CA ASN A 110 19.85 10.76 -14.08
C ASN A 110 19.53 9.31 -13.70
N GLU A 111 18.78 9.12 -12.63
CA GLU A 111 18.30 7.82 -12.19
C GLU A 111 16.90 7.91 -11.61
N LEU A 112 16.05 6.98 -12.00
CA LEU A 112 14.70 6.78 -11.46
C LEU A 112 14.64 5.43 -10.74
N ASP A 113 14.19 5.47 -9.50
CA ASP A 113 13.79 4.31 -8.71
C ASP A 113 12.26 4.27 -8.63
N TYR A 114 11.65 3.30 -9.30
CA TYR A 114 10.22 3.27 -9.58
C TYR A 114 9.54 2.08 -8.91
N LYS A 115 8.63 2.33 -8.00
CA LYS A 115 7.76 1.32 -7.38
C LYS A 115 6.44 1.29 -8.13
N ALA A 116 6.19 0.28 -8.95
CA ALA A 116 4.93 0.14 -9.66
C ALA A 116 3.75 -0.01 -8.70
N ILE A 117 2.59 0.55 -9.06
CA ILE A 117 1.35 0.31 -8.32
C ILE A 117 0.88 -1.12 -8.65
N PRO A 118 0.78 -2.04 -7.66
CA PRO A 118 0.38 -3.41 -7.95
C PRO A 118 -1.02 -3.48 -8.58
N TYR A 119 -1.20 -4.36 -9.56
CA TYR A 119 -2.42 -4.45 -10.36
C TYR A 119 -3.71 -4.64 -9.54
N ILE A 120 -3.62 -5.22 -8.35
CA ILE A 120 -4.79 -5.42 -7.47
C ILE A 120 -5.42 -4.10 -7.02
N TYR A 121 -4.65 -3.00 -6.98
CA TYR A 121 -5.14 -1.66 -6.62
C TYR A 121 -5.77 -0.92 -7.79
N HIS A 122 -5.66 -1.44 -9.00
CA HIS A 122 -6.18 -0.79 -10.18
C HIS A 122 -7.71 -0.95 -10.30
N ARG A 123 -8.43 0.16 -10.50
CA ARG A 123 -9.85 0.16 -10.86
C ARG A 123 -10.08 -0.39 -12.26
N ARG A 124 -9.09 -0.20 -13.14
CA ARG A 124 -8.99 -0.73 -14.52
C ARG A 124 -7.54 -1.07 -14.80
N PRO A 125 -7.23 -1.99 -15.74
CA PRO A 125 -5.87 -2.28 -16.14
C PRO A 125 -5.08 -1.00 -16.45
N ALA A 126 -3.85 -0.89 -15.97
CA ALA A 126 -3.00 0.29 -16.05
C ALA A 126 -1.51 -0.08 -15.96
N SER A 127 -1.03 -0.95 -16.85
CA SER A 127 0.37 -1.42 -16.89
C SER A 127 1.16 -0.85 -18.08
N GLU A 128 0.70 0.27 -18.65
CA GLU A 128 1.43 0.93 -19.75
C GLU A 128 2.76 1.52 -19.29
N ASP A 129 2.86 1.88 -18.02
CA ASP A 129 4.10 2.35 -17.40
C ASP A 129 5.15 1.24 -17.28
N GLU A 130 4.75 0.02 -16.89
CA GLU A 130 5.65 -1.15 -16.86
C GLU A 130 6.16 -1.51 -18.26
N TYR A 131 5.27 -1.45 -19.27
CA TYR A 131 5.68 -1.62 -20.67
C TYR A 131 6.67 -0.55 -21.12
N ALA A 132 6.42 0.72 -20.75
CA ALA A 132 7.31 1.82 -21.09
C ALA A 132 8.68 1.68 -20.40
N LEU A 133 8.71 1.29 -19.13
CA LEU A 133 9.95 0.99 -18.39
C LEU A 133 10.76 -0.11 -19.10
N PHE A 134 10.10 -1.20 -19.51
CA PHE A 134 10.75 -2.28 -20.28
C PHE A 134 11.36 -1.74 -21.57
N ARG A 135 10.62 -0.94 -22.35
CA ARG A 135 11.08 -0.36 -23.62
C ARG A 135 12.24 0.62 -23.45
N LEU A 136 12.33 1.30 -22.31
CA LEU A 136 13.40 2.24 -21.97
C LEU A 136 14.62 1.54 -21.34
N GLY A 137 14.59 0.23 -21.16
CA GLY A 137 15.70 -0.55 -20.64
C GLY A 137 15.81 -0.52 -19.10
N ALA A 138 14.72 -0.19 -18.39
CA ALA A 138 14.67 -0.30 -16.95
C ALA A 138 14.92 -1.75 -16.50
N ARG A 139 15.56 -1.90 -15.33
CA ARG A 139 15.83 -3.21 -14.73
C ARG A 139 14.92 -3.43 -13.55
N LEU A 140 14.35 -4.61 -13.40
CA LEU A 140 13.70 -5.04 -12.18
C LEU A 140 14.75 -5.09 -11.06
N SER A 141 14.68 -4.15 -10.13
CA SER A 141 15.65 -3.97 -9.02
C SER A 141 15.15 -4.56 -7.70
N GLY A 142 13.87 -4.90 -7.63
CA GLY A 142 13.24 -5.54 -6.48
C GLY A 142 11.88 -6.11 -6.84
N CYS A 143 11.48 -7.17 -6.14
CA CYS A 143 10.19 -7.84 -6.31
C CYS A 143 9.69 -8.33 -4.96
N GLY A 144 8.79 -7.58 -4.32
CA GLY A 144 8.12 -8.01 -3.11
C GLY A 144 7.03 -9.03 -3.45
N LEU A 145 6.93 -10.13 -2.68
CA LEU A 145 5.83 -11.09 -2.82
C LEU A 145 4.82 -10.88 -1.70
N SER A 146 3.67 -10.32 -2.04
CA SER A 146 2.51 -10.21 -1.17
C SER A 146 1.58 -11.42 -1.32
N THR A 147 0.64 -11.55 -0.38
CA THR A 147 -0.42 -12.56 -0.42
C THR A 147 -1.77 -11.86 -0.35
N ALA A 148 -2.58 -11.98 -1.40
CA ALA A 148 -3.91 -11.39 -1.46
C ALA A 148 -4.99 -12.45 -1.68
N VAL A 149 -6.12 -12.31 -1.00
CA VAL A 149 -7.33 -13.11 -1.21
C VAL A 149 -8.20 -12.40 -2.23
N ASP A 150 -8.54 -13.05 -3.34
CA ASP A 150 -9.57 -12.55 -4.26
C ASP A 150 -10.96 -12.90 -3.69
N LEU A 151 -11.64 -11.89 -3.14
CA LEU A 151 -12.91 -12.07 -2.44
C LEU A 151 -14.06 -12.43 -3.37
N ARG A 152 -13.94 -12.14 -4.67
CA ARG A 152 -14.94 -12.50 -5.69
C ARG A 152 -14.85 -13.95 -6.10
N SER A 153 -13.67 -14.55 -6.00
CA SER A 153 -13.46 -15.98 -6.34
C SER A 153 -13.87 -16.93 -5.22
N GLY A 154 -14.34 -16.38 -4.11
CA GLY A 154 -14.67 -17.15 -2.90
C GLY A 154 -13.48 -17.31 -1.96
N VAL A 155 -13.76 -17.31 -0.66
CA VAL A 155 -12.75 -17.39 0.40
C VAL A 155 -12.69 -18.80 0.96
N ASP A 156 -11.58 -19.51 0.72
CA ASP A 156 -11.37 -20.86 1.23
C ASP A 156 -10.19 -20.92 2.21
N PHE A 157 -10.50 -20.84 3.51
CA PHE A 157 -9.53 -21.05 4.57
C PHE A 157 -9.08 -22.50 4.62
N ASN A 158 -7.80 -22.74 4.76
CA ASN A 158 -7.29 -24.10 4.84
C ASN A 158 -7.79 -24.85 6.09
N GLN A 159 -7.52 -26.17 6.16
CA GLN A 159 -8.00 -27.03 7.25
C GLN A 159 -7.50 -26.56 8.63
N MET A 160 -6.28 -26.04 8.73
CA MET A 160 -5.72 -25.53 9.98
C MET A 160 -6.51 -24.32 10.48
N GLN A 161 -6.77 -23.33 9.62
CA GLN A 161 -7.56 -22.15 9.98
C GLN A 161 -9.00 -22.52 10.36
N ARG A 162 -9.63 -23.44 9.62
CA ARG A 162 -10.97 -23.96 9.98
C ARG A 162 -10.99 -24.65 11.35
N ARG A 163 -9.91 -25.34 11.73
CA ARG A 163 -9.78 -25.94 13.08
C ARG A 163 -9.65 -24.88 14.16
N HIS A 164 -8.83 -23.85 13.95
CA HIS A 164 -8.67 -22.73 14.89
C HIS A 164 -10.01 -22.01 15.11
N LEU A 165 -10.72 -21.70 14.04
CA LEU A 165 -12.03 -21.06 14.11
C LEU A 165 -13.03 -21.87 14.93
N ARG A 166 -13.10 -23.21 14.73
CA ARG A 166 -13.99 -24.07 15.54
C ARG A 166 -13.65 -24.03 17.03
N LYS A 167 -12.35 -24.05 17.39
CA LYS A 167 -11.92 -23.92 18.77
C LYS A 167 -12.30 -22.57 19.36
N ASN A 168 -12.16 -21.51 18.56
CA ASN A 168 -12.44 -20.16 19.04
C ASN A 168 -13.94 -19.86 19.21
N LEU A 169 -14.85 -20.70 18.66
CA LEU A 169 -16.29 -20.55 18.90
C LEU A 169 -16.69 -20.70 20.37
N THR A 170 -15.88 -21.37 21.19
CA THR A 170 -16.14 -21.55 22.63
C THR A 170 -15.55 -20.45 23.49
N LEU A 171 -14.78 -19.54 22.89
CA LEU A 171 -14.12 -18.44 23.60
C LEU A 171 -15.01 -17.19 23.61
N PRO A 172 -15.04 -16.46 24.72
CA PRO A 172 -15.82 -15.22 24.83
C PRO A 172 -15.08 -14.06 24.15
N ILE A 173 -15.10 -14.08 22.81
CA ILE A 173 -14.39 -13.12 21.94
C ILE A 173 -15.31 -11.96 21.59
N THR A 174 -14.80 -10.75 21.66
CA THR A 174 -15.41 -9.53 21.10
C THR A 174 -14.45 -8.90 20.09
N ILE A 175 -14.96 -8.57 18.91
CA ILE A 175 -14.21 -7.83 17.88
C ILE A 175 -14.92 -6.49 17.67
N ARG A 176 -14.16 -5.40 17.66
CA ARG A 176 -14.68 -4.05 17.43
C ARG A 176 -13.70 -3.20 16.61
N GLU A 177 -14.23 -2.20 15.96
CA GLU A 177 -13.43 -1.13 15.36
C GLU A 177 -13.04 -0.10 16.42
N GLU A 178 -11.78 0.34 16.40
CA GLU A 178 -11.23 1.32 17.33
C GLU A 178 -11.06 2.67 16.64
N PHE A 179 -11.35 3.73 17.37
CA PHE A 179 -11.17 5.12 16.94
C PHE A 179 -10.06 5.83 17.74
N ASP A 180 -9.86 5.46 19.00
CA ASP A 180 -8.62 5.78 19.73
C ASP A 180 -7.63 4.62 19.50
N LEU A 181 -6.60 4.88 18.73
CA LEU A 181 -5.65 3.86 18.30
C LEU A 181 -4.61 3.51 19.37
N ARG A 182 -4.63 4.17 20.55
CA ARG A 182 -3.65 3.96 21.61
C ARG A 182 -3.54 2.51 22.07
N PRO A 183 -4.64 1.80 22.42
CA PRO A 183 -4.54 0.41 22.86
C PRO A 183 -3.95 -0.53 21.79
N PHE A 184 -4.28 -0.28 20.52
CA PHE A 184 -3.70 -1.03 19.40
C PHE A 184 -2.21 -0.74 19.23
N MET A 185 -1.78 0.52 19.32
CA MET A 185 -0.38 0.92 19.15
C MET A 185 0.51 0.41 20.30
N GLU A 186 -0.02 0.34 21.50
CA GLU A 186 0.66 -0.27 22.65
C GLU A 186 0.87 -1.77 22.42
N LEU A 187 -0.16 -2.51 21.98
CA LEU A 187 -0.06 -3.91 21.60
C LEU A 187 0.94 -4.12 20.45
N LEU A 188 0.88 -3.29 19.40
CA LEU A 188 1.78 -3.38 18.25
C LEU A 188 3.23 -3.15 18.65
N THR A 189 3.47 -2.13 19.47
CA THR A 189 4.81 -1.79 19.95
C THR A 189 5.40 -2.91 20.79
N SER A 190 4.62 -3.48 21.72
CA SER A 190 5.03 -4.63 22.52
C SER A 190 5.36 -5.83 21.63
N CYS A 191 4.47 -6.16 20.71
CA CYS A 191 4.63 -7.28 19.77
C CYS A 191 5.92 -7.15 18.93
N LEU A 192 6.20 -5.97 18.38
CA LEU A 192 7.37 -5.72 17.54
C LEU A 192 8.68 -5.74 18.36
N ARG A 193 8.67 -5.17 19.55
CA ARG A 193 9.84 -5.21 20.44
C ARG A 193 10.20 -6.64 20.86
N GLU A 194 9.20 -7.42 21.27
CA GLU A 194 9.41 -8.82 21.71
C GLU A 194 9.94 -9.71 20.57
N ARG A 195 9.46 -9.52 19.36
CA ARG A 195 9.74 -10.45 18.25
C ARG A 195 10.90 -10.03 17.36
N HIS A 196 11.11 -8.74 17.20
CA HIS A 196 12.03 -8.19 16.20
C HIS A 196 12.98 -7.13 16.74
N GLY A 197 12.80 -6.67 17.98
CA GLY A 197 13.64 -5.62 18.58
C GLY A 197 13.46 -4.25 17.93
N VAL A 198 12.35 -4.03 17.21
CA VAL A 198 12.05 -2.79 16.47
C VAL A 198 10.78 -2.11 16.98
N THR A 199 10.58 -0.86 16.59
CA THR A 199 9.36 -0.08 16.82
C THR A 199 8.55 0.05 15.53
N PRO A 200 7.23 0.36 15.60
CA PRO A 200 6.44 0.68 14.43
C PRO A 200 7.05 1.84 13.64
N VAL A 201 6.83 1.84 12.31
CA VAL A 201 7.25 2.95 11.42
C VAL A 201 6.51 4.25 11.76
N HIS A 202 5.21 4.15 12.05
CA HIS A 202 4.41 5.29 12.51
C HIS A 202 4.40 5.34 14.04
N SER A 203 4.54 6.53 14.61
CA SER A 203 4.20 6.77 16.01
C SER A 203 2.67 6.71 16.22
N TYR A 204 2.23 6.67 17.49
CA TYR A 204 0.81 6.79 17.81
C TYR A 204 0.21 8.08 17.24
N ASP A 205 0.87 9.22 17.47
CA ASP A 205 0.35 10.53 17.05
C ASP A 205 0.27 10.63 15.51
N GLU A 206 1.23 10.08 14.79
CA GLU A 206 1.19 10.02 13.31
C GLU A 206 0.04 9.15 12.82
N LEU A 207 -0.12 7.94 13.34
CA LEU A 207 -1.17 7.03 12.87
C LEU A 207 -2.56 7.55 13.25
N GLN A 208 -2.73 8.14 14.45
CA GLN A 208 -3.98 8.76 14.88
C GLN A 208 -4.33 9.94 13.98
N MET A 209 -3.39 10.84 13.72
CA MET A 209 -3.59 11.97 12.81
C MET A 209 -4.00 11.51 11.40
N LEU A 210 -3.36 10.46 10.87
CA LEU A 210 -3.71 9.90 9.57
C LEU A 210 -5.10 9.24 9.59
N HIS A 211 -5.45 8.53 10.65
CA HIS A 211 -6.79 7.98 10.86
C HIS A 211 -7.84 9.09 10.87
N ASP A 212 -7.60 10.18 11.61
CA ASP A 212 -8.54 11.30 11.73
C ASP A 212 -8.75 12.03 10.38
N ARG A 213 -7.70 12.08 9.53
CA ARG A 213 -7.79 12.63 8.17
C ARG A 213 -8.48 11.68 7.19
N PHE A 214 -8.32 10.37 7.36
CA PHE A 214 -8.79 9.33 6.46
C PHE A 214 -9.58 8.23 7.19
N PRO A 215 -10.63 8.57 7.96
CA PRO A 215 -11.31 7.62 8.85
C PRO A 215 -11.99 6.47 8.11
N SER A 216 -12.37 6.67 6.85
CA SER A 216 -12.94 5.61 6.01
C SER A 216 -11.89 4.69 5.37
N ASN A 217 -10.62 5.14 5.35
CA ASN A 217 -9.54 4.43 4.67
C ASN A 217 -8.57 3.76 5.65
N ILE A 218 -8.29 4.38 6.79
CA ILE A 218 -7.38 3.84 7.81
C ILE A 218 -8.24 3.36 8.97
N ARG A 219 -8.45 2.06 9.07
CA ARG A 219 -9.38 1.44 10.00
C ARG A 219 -8.65 0.44 10.88
N VAL A 220 -8.90 0.48 12.18
CA VAL A 220 -8.25 -0.42 13.15
C VAL A 220 -9.29 -1.30 13.82
N PHE A 221 -9.04 -2.59 13.84
CA PHE A 221 -9.91 -3.58 14.48
C PHE A 221 -9.14 -4.32 15.54
N VAL A 222 -9.74 -4.48 16.71
CA VAL A 222 -9.17 -5.22 17.82
C VAL A 222 -10.08 -6.35 18.28
N LEU A 223 -9.43 -7.38 18.81
CA LEU A 223 -10.09 -8.53 19.43
C LEU A 223 -9.73 -8.58 20.90
N ASN A 224 -10.77 -8.62 21.76
CA ASN A 224 -10.65 -8.78 23.20
C ASN A 224 -11.23 -10.13 23.64
N LEU A 225 -10.71 -10.67 24.76
CA LEU A 225 -11.35 -11.75 25.50
C LEU A 225 -12.14 -11.16 26.67
N ALA A 226 -13.28 -11.72 26.99
CA ALA A 226 -14.08 -11.26 28.13
C ALA A 226 -13.27 -11.33 29.44
N GLY A 227 -13.33 -10.27 30.23
CA GLY A 227 -12.56 -10.12 31.46
C GLY A 227 -11.14 -9.57 31.27
N GLU A 228 -10.65 -9.42 30.05
CA GLU A 228 -9.37 -8.79 29.74
C GLU A 228 -9.60 -7.35 29.26
N LYS A 229 -8.85 -6.42 29.84
CA LYS A 229 -8.97 -4.98 29.56
C LYS A 229 -8.35 -4.63 28.23
N ASP A 230 -7.19 -5.21 27.95
CA ASP A 230 -6.38 -4.86 26.80
C ASP A 230 -6.66 -5.76 25.59
N PRO A 231 -6.54 -5.25 24.36
CA PRO A 231 -6.74 -6.06 23.16
C PRO A 231 -5.70 -7.18 23.07
N GLN A 232 -6.16 -8.37 22.67
CA GLN A 232 -5.32 -9.55 22.49
C GLN A 232 -4.78 -9.66 21.07
N ALA A 233 -5.52 -9.18 20.08
CA ALA A 233 -5.08 -9.09 18.70
C ALA A 233 -5.63 -7.81 18.07
N GLY A 234 -4.95 -7.30 17.07
CA GLY A 234 -5.40 -6.14 16.32
C GLY A 234 -4.82 -6.10 14.91
N VAL A 235 -5.57 -5.46 14.01
CA VAL A 235 -5.17 -5.24 12.61
C VAL A 235 -5.53 -3.81 12.22
N CYS A 236 -4.53 -3.07 11.75
CA CYS A 236 -4.73 -1.81 11.04
C CYS A 236 -4.89 -2.11 9.55
N VAL A 237 -5.99 -1.69 8.96
CA VAL A 237 -6.32 -1.92 7.56
C VAL A 237 -6.33 -0.59 6.81
N TYR A 238 -5.63 -0.55 5.67
CA TYR A 238 -5.70 0.53 4.70
C TYR A 238 -6.70 0.13 3.61
N ASP A 239 -7.88 0.74 3.64
CA ASP A 239 -8.97 0.46 2.71
C ASP A 239 -8.94 1.44 1.54
N THR A 240 -8.66 0.96 0.34
CA THR A 240 -8.65 1.75 -0.89
C THR A 240 -10.00 1.75 -1.62
N GLY A 241 -11.01 1.07 -1.08
CA GLY A 241 -12.28 0.81 -1.75
C GLY A 241 -12.26 -0.39 -2.72
N ILE A 242 -11.07 -0.85 -3.10
CA ILE A 242 -10.85 -2.05 -3.93
C ILE A 242 -10.11 -3.11 -3.14
N VAL A 243 -9.07 -2.72 -2.45
CA VAL A 243 -8.20 -3.56 -1.63
C VAL A 243 -8.30 -3.13 -0.19
N ALA A 244 -8.59 -4.06 0.70
CA ALA A 244 -8.36 -3.93 2.13
C ALA A 244 -6.95 -4.47 2.43
N HIS A 245 -5.98 -3.57 2.65
CA HIS A 245 -4.59 -3.93 2.91
C HIS A 245 -4.31 -3.98 4.41
N SER A 246 -3.80 -5.10 4.90
CA SER A 246 -3.39 -5.27 6.29
C SER A 246 -2.01 -4.60 6.52
N GLN A 247 -2.04 -3.33 6.93
CA GLN A 247 -0.85 -2.51 7.14
C GLN A 247 -0.06 -2.92 8.38
N TYR A 248 -0.74 -3.20 9.48
CA TYR A 248 -0.15 -3.67 10.74
C TYR A 248 -0.97 -4.80 11.32
N ILE A 249 -0.28 -5.79 11.88
CA ILE A 249 -0.86 -6.92 12.60
C ILE A 249 -0.16 -7.04 13.95
N ALA A 250 -0.91 -7.06 15.03
CA ALA A 250 -0.42 -7.21 16.38
C ALA A 250 -1.11 -8.36 17.11
N THR A 251 -0.35 -9.11 17.91
CA THR A 251 -0.88 -10.22 18.72
C THR A 251 -0.14 -10.34 20.04
N SER A 252 -0.87 -10.51 21.14
CA SER A 252 -0.29 -10.90 22.43
C SER A 252 0.23 -12.34 22.42
N ALA A 253 1.02 -12.75 23.40
CA ALA A 253 1.39 -14.15 23.58
C ALA A 253 0.15 -15.04 23.72
N ARG A 254 -0.83 -14.58 24.50
CA ARG A 254 -2.10 -15.30 24.72
C ARG A 254 -2.89 -15.46 23.41
N ALA A 255 -2.95 -14.42 22.56
CA ALA A 255 -3.61 -14.51 21.26
C ALA A 255 -2.96 -15.54 20.34
N ARG A 256 -1.62 -15.65 20.37
CA ARG A 256 -0.88 -16.65 19.60
C ARG A 256 -1.19 -18.08 20.06
N GLU A 257 -1.15 -18.34 21.38
CA GLU A 257 -1.50 -19.64 21.94
C GLU A 257 -2.92 -20.11 21.55
N LEU A 258 -3.87 -19.19 21.60
CA LEU A 258 -5.28 -19.46 21.29
C LEU A 258 -5.60 -19.33 19.78
N ASN A 259 -4.67 -18.89 18.96
CA ASN A 259 -4.85 -18.62 17.52
C ASN A 259 -6.00 -17.62 17.22
N LEU A 260 -6.13 -16.58 18.05
CA LEU A 260 -7.23 -15.61 17.96
C LEU A 260 -7.24 -14.82 16.66
N LEU A 261 -6.07 -14.64 16.03
CA LEU A 261 -5.94 -13.95 14.76
C LEU A 261 -6.78 -14.58 13.65
N SER A 262 -7.03 -15.91 13.73
CA SER A 262 -7.93 -16.61 12.82
C SER A 262 -9.35 -16.05 12.85
N SER A 263 -9.88 -15.76 14.05
CA SER A 263 -11.21 -15.17 14.24
C SER A 263 -11.27 -13.73 13.76
N LEU A 264 -10.23 -12.95 14.03
CA LEU A 264 -10.15 -11.56 13.59
C LEU A 264 -10.08 -11.48 12.05
N PHE A 265 -9.22 -12.24 11.39
CA PHE A 265 -9.17 -12.24 9.92
C PHE A 265 -10.43 -12.83 9.27
N ARG A 266 -11.03 -13.85 9.86
CA ARG A 266 -12.33 -14.34 9.38
C ARG A 266 -13.36 -13.21 9.37
N HIS A 267 -13.45 -12.44 10.46
CA HIS A 267 -14.37 -11.31 10.57
C HIS A 267 -14.05 -10.22 9.54
N LEU A 268 -12.78 -9.82 9.42
CA LEU A 268 -12.37 -8.80 8.46
C LEU A 268 -12.66 -9.21 7.02
N ILE A 269 -12.28 -10.43 6.63
CA ILE A 269 -12.37 -10.91 5.25
C ILE A 269 -13.80 -11.23 4.83
N LYS A 270 -14.61 -11.85 5.73
CA LYS A 270 -15.93 -12.35 5.37
C LYS A 270 -17.09 -11.44 5.75
N ASP A 271 -16.87 -10.52 6.70
CA ASP A 271 -17.96 -9.65 7.18
C ASP A 271 -17.67 -8.18 6.85
N VAL A 272 -16.52 -7.62 7.27
CA VAL A 272 -16.24 -6.16 7.17
C VAL A 272 -15.88 -5.74 5.75
N PHE A 273 -14.98 -6.47 5.08
CA PHE A 273 -14.44 -6.13 3.76
C PHE A 273 -14.90 -7.09 2.66
N ALA A 274 -15.98 -7.82 2.89
CA ALA A 274 -16.49 -8.82 1.95
C ALA A 274 -16.89 -8.25 0.57
N ASP A 275 -17.18 -6.95 0.50
CA ASP A 275 -17.53 -6.20 -0.71
C ASP A 275 -16.33 -5.64 -1.48
N ARG A 276 -15.12 -5.76 -0.92
CA ARG A 276 -13.88 -5.39 -1.63
C ARG A 276 -13.53 -6.47 -2.65
N ARG A 277 -12.66 -6.12 -3.58
CA ARG A 277 -12.18 -7.10 -4.55
C ARG A 277 -11.09 -7.98 -3.94
N TYR A 278 -10.19 -7.39 -3.17
CA TYR A 278 -9.08 -8.11 -2.55
C TYR A 278 -8.93 -7.78 -1.07
N PHE A 279 -8.48 -8.79 -0.31
CA PHE A 279 -7.88 -8.57 1.01
C PHE A 279 -6.39 -8.92 0.91
N ASP A 280 -5.53 -7.93 1.06
CA ASP A 280 -4.08 -8.06 0.89
C ASP A 280 -3.36 -8.06 2.25
N PHE A 281 -2.59 -9.09 2.50
CA PHE A 281 -1.81 -9.26 3.73
C PHE A 281 -0.45 -8.56 3.70
N GLY A 282 -0.08 -7.92 2.60
CA GLY A 282 1.24 -7.33 2.39
C GLY A 282 2.34 -8.36 2.11
N ILE A 283 3.55 -7.84 1.81
CA ILE A 283 4.69 -8.65 1.38
C ILE A 283 5.18 -9.60 2.47
N SER A 284 5.76 -10.74 2.06
CA SER A 284 6.43 -11.72 2.90
C SER A 284 7.90 -11.87 2.52
N THR A 285 8.48 -10.82 1.96
CA THR A 285 9.86 -10.77 1.47
C THR A 285 10.63 -9.64 2.14
N GLU A 286 11.94 -9.79 2.18
CA GLU A 286 12.91 -8.83 2.70
C GLU A 286 14.03 -8.62 1.66
N ASN A 287 14.93 -7.65 1.87
CA ASN A 287 16.07 -7.37 0.99
C ASN A 287 15.67 -7.21 -0.48
N ASN A 288 14.73 -6.30 -0.75
CA ASN A 288 14.18 -6.07 -2.10
C ASN A 288 13.62 -7.33 -2.78
N GLY A 289 13.12 -8.29 -2.00
CA GLY A 289 12.54 -9.53 -2.50
C GLY A 289 13.49 -10.74 -2.53
N MET A 290 14.78 -10.55 -2.26
CA MET A 290 15.79 -11.63 -2.33
C MET A 290 15.70 -12.62 -1.16
N TYR A 291 15.02 -12.27 -0.07
CA TYR A 291 14.74 -13.18 1.03
C TYR A 291 13.24 -13.40 1.16
N LEU A 292 12.82 -14.67 1.11
CA LEU A 292 11.43 -15.07 1.29
C LEU A 292 11.24 -15.61 2.72
N ASN A 293 10.36 -14.98 3.49
CA ASN A 293 9.93 -15.48 4.79
C ASN A 293 8.82 -16.53 4.62
N ASP A 294 9.23 -17.79 4.47
CA ASP A 294 8.36 -18.95 4.25
C ASP A 294 7.27 -19.11 5.30
N GLY A 295 7.60 -18.88 6.57
CA GLY A 295 6.65 -19.01 7.67
C GLY A 295 5.53 -17.99 7.56
N LEU A 296 5.88 -16.74 7.29
CA LEU A 296 4.93 -15.64 7.11
C LEU A 296 4.09 -15.86 5.84
N LEU A 297 4.71 -16.28 4.72
CA LEU A 297 4.00 -16.60 3.49
C LEU A 297 2.94 -17.68 3.69
N ARG A 298 3.33 -18.81 4.31
CA ARG A 298 2.39 -19.93 4.59
C ARG A 298 1.26 -19.51 5.52
N GLN A 299 1.53 -18.68 6.52
CA GLN A 299 0.51 -18.14 7.40
C GLN A 299 -0.52 -17.32 6.61
N LYS A 300 -0.07 -16.39 5.76
CA LYS A 300 -0.95 -15.55 4.93
C LYS A 300 -1.73 -16.38 3.91
N ALA A 301 -1.07 -17.29 3.21
CA ALA A 301 -1.71 -18.20 2.25
C ALA A 301 -2.75 -19.12 2.89
N SER A 302 -2.64 -19.43 4.19
CA SER A 302 -3.60 -20.28 4.90
C SER A 302 -5.02 -19.71 4.98
N TYR A 303 -5.16 -18.40 4.74
CA TYR A 303 -6.44 -17.70 4.63
C TYR A 303 -7.03 -17.69 3.21
N GLY A 304 -6.45 -18.48 2.29
CA GLY A 304 -6.94 -18.59 0.90
C GLY A 304 -6.34 -17.57 -0.05
N GLY A 305 -5.25 -16.92 0.35
CA GLY A 305 -4.56 -15.93 -0.48
C GLY A 305 -3.58 -16.55 -1.47
N SER A 306 -3.31 -15.82 -2.55
CA SER A 306 -2.35 -16.14 -3.62
C SER A 306 -1.34 -15.01 -3.79
N GLY A 307 -0.24 -15.29 -4.49
CA GLY A 307 0.86 -14.34 -4.66
C GLY A 307 0.50 -13.14 -5.55
N VAL A 308 0.94 -11.97 -5.12
CA VAL A 308 0.90 -10.71 -5.89
C VAL A 308 2.27 -10.04 -5.77
N THR A 309 2.85 -9.64 -6.89
CA THR A 309 4.16 -8.95 -6.87
C THR A 309 4.02 -7.46 -6.63
N TYR A 310 5.02 -6.92 -5.95
CA TYR A 310 5.26 -5.50 -5.73
C TYR A 310 6.60 -5.18 -6.37
N ASP A 311 6.54 -4.76 -7.64
CA ASP A 311 7.71 -4.64 -8.49
C ASP A 311 8.36 -3.26 -8.35
N ARG A 312 9.69 -3.26 -8.34
CA ARG A 312 10.53 -2.08 -8.27
C ARG A 312 11.52 -2.09 -9.42
N TYR A 313 11.59 -1.01 -10.14
CA TYR A 313 12.45 -0.85 -11.30
C TYR A 313 13.49 0.25 -11.06
N SER A 314 14.69 0.08 -11.61
CA SER A 314 15.70 1.12 -11.71
C SER A 314 15.93 1.44 -13.18
N LEU A 315 15.89 2.73 -13.51
CA LEU A 315 16.17 3.26 -14.84
C LEU A 315 17.24 4.35 -14.72
N LYS A 316 18.38 4.14 -15.37
CA LYS A 316 19.43 5.16 -15.56
C LYS A 316 19.30 5.77 -16.94
N PHE A 317 19.47 7.09 -17.04
CA PHE A 317 19.25 7.83 -18.27
C PHE A 317 20.12 9.08 -18.41
#